data_ff9a77d98321ac7cec041968f502e0fa
#
_entry.id   ff9a77d98321ac7cec041968f502e0fa
#
_cell.length_a   1.000
_cell.length_b   1.000
_cell.length_c   1.000
_cell.angle_alpha   90.00
_cell.angle_beta   90.00
_cell.angle_gamma   90.00
#
_symmetry.space_group_name_H-M   'P 1'
#
loop_
_entity.id
_entity.type
_entity.pdbx_description
1 polymer ?
#
loop_
_entity_poly.entity_id
_entity_poly.type
_entity_poly.pdbx_seq_one_letter_code
_entity_poly.pdbx_strand_id
1 'polypeptide(L)'
;MTEFFPEGILLNTSENKAATSSLAALYEAMYKQKILEGRAVMCSKEHDLIVDLGGIRGVILREEGALGIREGYVRDIAVITRVNRPVSFVVTDISDNKNVRLSRRLAQQLCSDNYISRLVPGDIINARITHFESFGAFADIGCGTAALLPISNMSVSRINHPSERFSVGEDIKAIVSSTENGRICLSHKELLGTWEENASRFEIGQTVTGVIRSIESYGAFVELTPNLAGLAELKSGIRVGMQVSVYIKNIIPEKMKVKLIIIDSFESETNKPQNTGYFFTGTKINRFTYSPECCSRVIETVFI
;
A
#
# COMPACT_ATOMS: atom_id res chain seq x y z
N MET A 1 -0.03 23.73 -4.33
CA MET A 1 0.09 22.97 -3.06
C MET A 1 1.26 22.03 -3.21
N THR A 2 2.14 21.95 -2.21
CA THR A 2 3.20 20.93 -2.21
C THR A 2 2.51 19.59 -2.02
N GLU A 3 2.57 18.72 -3.01
CA GLU A 3 2.05 17.36 -2.91
C GLU A 3 3.08 16.49 -2.22
N PHE A 4 2.64 15.69 -1.25
CA PHE A 4 3.48 14.75 -0.53
C PHE A 4 3.22 13.34 -1.05
N PHE A 5 4.27 12.65 -1.47
CA PHE A 5 4.18 11.33 -2.09
C PHE A 5 5.01 10.29 -1.33
N PRO A 6 4.64 9.01 -1.42
CA PRO A 6 5.53 7.91 -1.04
C PRO A 6 6.89 7.99 -1.74
N GLU A 7 7.96 7.60 -1.05
CA GLU A 7 9.33 7.61 -1.60
C GLU A 7 9.43 6.79 -2.88
N GLY A 8 10.04 7.36 -3.91
CA GLY A 8 10.27 6.78 -5.23
C GLY A 8 9.28 7.23 -6.31
N ILE A 9 8.23 7.97 -5.98
CA ILE A 9 7.29 8.51 -6.97
C ILE A 9 7.91 9.70 -7.70
N LEU A 10 8.58 10.59 -6.99
CA LEU A 10 9.19 11.78 -7.58
C LEU A 10 10.48 11.48 -8.35
N LEU A 11 11.20 10.43 -7.98
CA LEU A 11 12.56 10.14 -8.47
C LEU A 11 12.73 10.25 -9.98
N ASN A 12 11.76 9.78 -10.75
CA ASN A 12 11.82 9.75 -12.21
C ASN A 12 11.06 10.88 -12.90
N THR A 13 10.41 11.77 -12.15
CA THR A 13 9.68 12.92 -12.74
C THR A 13 10.63 13.90 -13.39
N SER A 14 10.17 14.57 -14.46
CA SER A 14 10.95 15.63 -15.13
C SER A 14 11.25 16.79 -14.19
N GLU A 15 10.34 17.12 -13.30
CA GLU A 15 10.47 18.19 -12.35
C GLU A 15 11.55 17.91 -11.30
N ASN A 16 11.59 16.70 -10.73
CA ASN A 16 12.63 16.28 -9.79
C ASN A 16 14.00 16.24 -10.47
N LYS A 17 14.09 15.67 -11.68
CA LYS A 17 15.33 15.63 -12.46
C LYS A 17 15.85 17.02 -12.80
N ALA A 18 14.99 17.96 -13.17
CA ALA A 18 15.37 19.34 -13.41
C ALA A 18 15.88 20.01 -12.12
N ALA A 19 15.22 19.81 -10.99
CA ALA A 19 15.59 20.40 -9.71
C ALA A 19 16.90 19.82 -9.13
N THR A 20 17.31 18.61 -9.51
CA THR A 20 18.56 17.97 -9.09
C THR A 20 19.70 18.10 -10.11
N SER A 21 19.45 18.68 -11.29
CA SER A 21 20.37 18.66 -12.44
C SER A 21 21.62 19.56 -12.26
N SER A 22 21.59 20.56 -11.38
CA SER A 22 22.68 21.53 -11.18
C SER A 22 22.65 22.10 -9.77
N LEU A 23 23.81 22.65 -9.35
CA LEU A 23 23.91 23.37 -8.07
C LEU A 23 22.95 24.56 -8.00
N ALA A 24 22.81 25.31 -9.11
CA ALA A 24 21.87 26.44 -9.18
C ALA A 24 20.40 25.99 -8.93
N ALA A 25 19.98 24.87 -9.54
CA ALA A 25 18.66 24.32 -9.30
C ALA A 25 18.47 23.83 -7.84
N LEU A 26 19.52 23.25 -7.25
CA LEU A 26 19.52 22.84 -5.84
C LEU A 26 19.46 24.05 -4.89
N TYR A 27 20.15 25.19 -5.19
CA TYR A 27 19.99 26.44 -4.44
C TYR A 27 18.54 26.97 -4.48
N GLU A 28 17.92 26.93 -5.66
CA GLU A 28 16.50 27.32 -5.80
C GLU A 28 15.59 26.40 -4.98
N ALA A 29 15.82 25.09 -5.05
CA ALA A 29 15.07 24.11 -4.29
C ALA A 29 15.25 24.27 -2.77
N MET A 30 16.47 24.58 -2.31
CA MET A 30 16.79 24.90 -0.92
C MET A 30 16.01 26.12 -0.42
N TYR A 31 16.06 27.23 -1.19
CA TYR A 31 15.33 28.45 -0.83
C TYR A 31 13.82 28.23 -0.72
N LYS A 32 13.25 27.42 -1.60
CA LYS A 32 11.83 27.07 -1.62
C LYS A 32 11.46 25.95 -0.64
N GLN A 33 12.41 25.38 0.07
CA GLN A 33 12.23 24.17 0.92
C GLN A 33 11.50 23.03 0.18
N LYS A 34 11.85 22.84 -1.10
CA LYS A 34 11.22 21.87 -1.96
C LYS A 34 11.64 20.45 -1.55
N ILE A 35 10.66 19.55 -1.44
CA ILE A 35 10.94 18.12 -1.25
C ILE A 35 11.34 17.53 -2.59
N LEU A 36 12.50 16.91 -2.62
CA LEU A 36 13.10 16.23 -3.76
C LEU A 36 13.37 14.77 -3.40
N GLU A 37 13.66 13.97 -4.41
CA GLU A 37 14.07 12.58 -4.24
C GLU A 37 15.38 12.28 -4.95
N GLY A 38 16.18 11.41 -4.32
CA GLY A 38 17.39 10.83 -4.88
C GLY A 38 17.53 9.37 -4.44
N ARG A 39 18.49 8.66 -5.00
CA ARG A 39 18.79 7.29 -4.60
C ARG A 39 19.91 7.27 -3.58
N ALA A 40 19.68 6.72 -2.41
CA ALA A 40 20.73 6.45 -1.44
C ALA A 40 21.63 5.33 -1.97
N VAL A 41 22.90 5.61 -2.23
CA VAL A 41 23.84 4.64 -2.86
C VAL A 41 24.79 3.99 -1.85
N MET A 42 25.00 4.62 -0.71
CA MET A 42 25.91 4.11 0.32
C MET A 42 25.52 4.63 1.70
N CYS A 43 25.85 3.87 2.74
CA CYS A 43 25.80 4.30 4.13
C CYS A 43 27.23 4.25 4.70
N SER A 44 27.69 5.35 5.33
CA SER A 44 29.00 5.42 5.97
C SER A 44 29.08 4.63 7.28
N LYS A 45 30.24 4.55 7.87
CA LYS A 45 30.43 3.91 9.21
C LYS A 45 29.73 4.70 10.31
N GLU A 46 29.59 6.00 10.12
CA GLU A 46 28.89 6.94 11.00
C GLU A 46 27.37 6.94 10.75
N HIS A 47 26.89 6.07 9.85
CA HIS A 47 25.51 5.95 9.40
C HIS A 47 24.97 7.14 8.58
N ASP A 48 25.86 7.93 7.97
CA ASP A 48 25.47 8.96 7.02
C ASP A 48 25.10 8.32 5.68
N LEU A 49 24.01 8.78 5.06
CA LEU A 49 23.61 8.31 3.73
C LEU A 49 24.21 9.21 2.64
N ILE A 50 24.78 8.58 1.67
CA ILE A 50 25.23 9.22 0.43
C ILE A 50 24.12 9.03 -0.61
N VAL A 51 23.65 10.15 -1.16
CA VAL A 51 22.56 10.20 -2.12
C VAL A 51 23.07 10.67 -3.47
N ASP A 52 22.75 9.93 -4.53
CA ASP A 52 22.99 10.33 -5.91
C ASP A 52 21.85 11.22 -6.41
N LEU A 53 22.20 12.41 -6.88
CA LEU A 53 21.30 13.43 -7.41
C LEU A 53 21.42 13.58 -8.95
N GLY A 54 21.88 12.53 -9.64
CA GLY A 54 22.12 12.61 -11.09
C GLY A 54 23.51 13.16 -11.43
N GLY A 55 24.54 12.76 -10.69
CA GLY A 55 25.94 13.17 -10.86
C GLY A 55 26.44 14.17 -9.81
N ILE A 56 25.55 14.74 -9.01
CA ILE A 56 25.89 15.53 -7.82
C ILE A 56 25.71 14.61 -6.60
N ARG A 57 26.67 14.65 -5.69
CA ARG A 57 26.64 13.87 -4.47
C ARG A 57 26.06 14.68 -3.31
N GLY A 58 24.96 14.19 -2.74
CA GLY A 58 24.38 14.71 -1.51
C GLY A 58 24.68 13.83 -0.30
N VAL A 59 24.68 14.42 0.90
CA VAL A 59 24.93 13.72 2.17
C VAL A 59 23.78 14.02 3.14
N ILE A 60 23.16 12.97 3.64
CA ILE A 60 22.22 13.03 4.76
C ILE A 60 22.97 12.52 5.99
N LEU A 61 23.26 13.41 6.94
CA LEU A 61 23.86 12.99 8.21
C LEU A 61 22.94 12.01 8.95
N ARG A 62 23.51 11.13 9.76
CA ARG A 62 22.77 10.15 10.58
C ARG A 62 21.55 10.78 11.28
N GLU A 63 21.78 11.89 11.97
CA GLU A 63 20.75 12.63 12.73
C GLU A 63 19.66 13.27 11.86
N GLU A 64 19.92 13.45 10.56
CA GLU A 64 18.98 13.93 9.54
C GLU A 64 18.35 12.78 8.72
N GLY A 65 18.69 11.52 9.02
CA GLY A 65 18.27 10.33 8.28
C GLY A 65 16.80 9.95 8.46
N ALA A 66 16.20 10.27 9.59
CA ALA A 66 14.78 10.05 9.84
C ALA A 66 14.27 10.91 11.00
N LEU A 67 12.96 11.20 10.99
CA LEU A 67 12.26 11.81 12.11
C LEU A 67 12.27 10.83 13.30
N GLY A 68 12.61 11.33 14.50
CA GLY A 68 12.68 10.54 15.73
C GLY A 68 14.06 9.91 16.02
N ILE A 69 15.06 10.02 15.13
CA ILE A 69 16.44 9.56 15.41
C ILE A 69 17.11 10.39 16.48
N ARG A 70 16.99 11.72 16.42
CA ARG A 70 17.58 12.63 17.40
C ARG A 70 17.04 12.38 18.81
N GLU A 71 15.76 12.09 18.89
CA GLU A 71 15.01 11.83 20.11
C GLU A 71 15.17 10.38 20.62
N GLY A 72 15.82 9.50 19.83
CA GLY A 72 16.07 8.12 20.20
C GLY A 72 14.88 7.16 20.01
N TYR A 73 13.76 7.61 19.42
CA TYR A 73 12.60 6.76 19.13
C TYR A 73 12.79 5.88 17.90
N VAL A 74 13.65 6.30 16.97
CA VAL A 74 13.96 5.59 15.74
C VAL A 74 15.41 5.11 15.80
N ARG A 75 15.63 3.83 15.48
CA ARG A 75 16.95 3.19 15.47
C ARG A 75 17.66 3.41 14.14
N ASP A 76 18.98 3.33 14.14
CA ASP A 76 19.86 3.50 12.97
C ASP A 76 19.50 2.57 11.81
N ILE A 77 18.91 1.42 12.09
CA ILE A 77 18.44 0.49 11.06
C ILE A 77 17.47 1.15 10.06
N ALA A 78 16.69 2.15 10.50
CA ALA A 78 15.80 2.91 9.63
C ALA A 78 16.54 3.77 8.59
N VAL A 79 17.79 4.14 8.86
CA VAL A 79 18.69 4.82 7.93
C VAL A 79 19.44 3.81 7.06
N ILE A 80 20.06 2.82 7.68
CA ILE A 80 20.89 1.81 7.00
C ILE A 80 20.10 1.08 5.91
N THR A 81 18.82 0.76 6.17
CA THR A 81 17.94 0.07 5.21
C THR A 81 17.52 0.93 4.02
N ARG A 82 17.91 2.19 3.96
CA ARG A 82 17.63 3.06 2.80
C ARG A 82 18.63 2.87 1.64
N VAL A 83 19.76 2.22 1.85
CA VAL A 83 20.74 1.96 0.77
C VAL A 83 20.06 1.23 -0.39
N ASN A 84 20.35 1.68 -1.60
CA ASN A 84 19.73 1.26 -2.87
C ASN A 84 18.22 1.59 -3.02
N ARG A 85 17.68 2.43 -2.13
CA ARG A 85 16.28 2.88 -2.19
C ARG A 85 16.19 4.37 -2.48
N PRO A 86 15.07 4.84 -3.05
CA PRO A 86 14.77 6.26 -3.10
C PRO A 86 14.59 6.81 -1.69
N VAL A 87 14.98 8.06 -1.50
CA VAL A 87 14.77 8.82 -0.26
C VAL A 87 14.32 10.23 -0.59
N SER A 88 13.29 10.68 0.10
CA SER A 88 12.83 12.07 0.04
C SER A 88 13.70 12.94 0.93
N PHE A 89 14.02 14.15 0.49
CA PHE A 89 14.84 15.08 1.27
C PHE A 89 14.53 16.55 0.93
N VAL A 90 14.98 17.43 1.82
CA VAL A 90 15.11 18.85 1.57
C VAL A 90 16.61 19.19 1.56
N VAL A 91 17.03 20.06 0.65
CA VAL A 91 18.41 20.61 0.65
C VAL A 91 18.53 21.60 1.79
N THR A 92 19.50 21.40 2.69
CA THR A 92 19.68 22.27 3.87
C THR A 92 20.90 23.18 3.77
N ASP A 93 21.93 22.76 3.02
CA ASP A 93 23.15 23.55 2.83
C ASP A 93 23.90 23.13 1.56
N ILE A 94 24.56 24.05 0.92
CA ILE A 94 25.45 23.81 -0.23
C ILE A 94 26.73 24.59 0.04
N SER A 95 27.80 23.89 0.40
CA SER A 95 29.10 24.51 0.68
C SER A 95 29.86 24.85 -0.60
N ASP A 96 30.87 25.76 -0.48
CA ASP A 96 31.72 26.19 -1.57
C ASP A 96 32.46 25.04 -2.27
N ASN A 97 32.68 23.92 -1.58
CA ASN A 97 33.30 22.70 -2.10
C ASN A 97 32.30 21.76 -2.83
N LYS A 98 31.14 22.26 -3.20
CA LYS A 98 30.03 21.46 -3.84
C LYS A 98 29.53 20.32 -2.99
N ASN A 99 29.71 20.34 -1.67
CA ASN A 99 29.07 19.38 -0.77
C ASN A 99 27.66 19.83 -0.53
N VAL A 100 26.72 19.00 -0.92
CA VAL A 100 25.26 19.23 -0.73
C VAL A 100 24.80 18.47 0.50
N ARG A 101 24.33 19.20 1.51
CA ARG A 101 23.71 18.62 2.70
C ARG A 101 22.23 18.50 2.52
N LEU A 102 21.70 17.35 2.90
CA LEU A 102 20.33 16.97 2.73
C LEU A 102 19.73 16.57 4.08
N SER A 103 18.44 16.78 4.26
CA SER A 103 17.70 16.31 5.42
C SER A 103 16.44 15.55 5.00
N ARG A 104 16.42 14.24 5.27
CA ARG A 104 15.23 13.41 5.16
C ARG A 104 14.29 13.68 6.34
N ARG A 105 14.83 13.89 7.52
CA ARG A 105 14.09 14.26 8.72
C ARG A 105 13.21 15.50 8.49
N LEU A 106 13.78 16.54 7.87
CA LEU A 106 13.04 17.76 7.56
C LEU A 106 11.93 17.52 6.54
N ALA A 107 12.18 16.70 5.50
CA ALA A 107 11.15 16.32 4.54
C ALA A 107 9.99 15.57 5.23
N GLN A 108 10.30 14.64 6.15
CA GLN A 108 9.31 13.95 6.95
C GLN A 108 8.54 14.88 7.90
N GLN A 109 9.23 15.84 8.52
CA GLN A 109 8.59 16.84 9.38
C GLN A 109 7.59 17.68 8.57
N LEU A 110 8.00 18.20 7.42
CA LEU A 110 7.12 18.99 6.55
C LEU A 110 5.92 18.17 6.08
N CYS A 111 6.13 16.89 5.74
CA CYS A 111 5.06 15.98 5.39
C CYS A 111 4.10 15.76 6.57
N SER A 112 4.64 15.52 7.77
CA SER A 112 3.85 15.35 8.99
C SER A 112 2.99 16.58 9.29
N ASP A 113 3.58 17.78 9.28
CA ASP A 113 2.90 19.01 9.69
C ASP A 113 1.86 19.49 8.68
N ASN A 114 2.12 19.30 7.38
CA ASN A 114 1.30 19.87 6.32
C ASN A 114 0.34 18.88 5.65
N TYR A 115 0.56 17.58 5.84
CA TYR A 115 -0.24 16.53 5.20
C TYR A 115 -0.76 15.50 6.20
N ILE A 116 0.13 14.77 6.90
CA ILE A 116 -0.27 13.65 7.76
C ILE A 116 -1.19 14.11 8.90
N SER A 117 -0.88 15.25 9.53
CA SER A 117 -1.67 15.83 10.64
C SER A 117 -3.09 16.25 10.25
N ARG A 118 -3.36 16.36 8.94
CA ARG A 118 -4.67 16.75 8.40
C ARG A 118 -5.50 15.57 7.91
N LEU A 119 -4.90 14.38 7.87
CA LEU A 119 -5.62 13.19 7.47
C LEU A 119 -6.66 12.81 8.52
N VAL A 120 -7.85 12.52 8.05
CA VAL A 120 -8.96 12.07 8.88
C VAL A 120 -9.51 10.73 8.39
N PRO A 121 -10.18 9.95 9.25
CA PRO A 121 -10.81 8.71 8.81
C PRO A 121 -11.71 8.94 7.59
N GLY A 122 -11.63 8.02 6.64
CA GLY A 122 -12.34 8.08 5.38
C GLY A 122 -11.58 8.74 4.23
N ASP A 123 -10.49 9.48 4.47
CA ASP A 123 -9.66 10.03 3.40
C ASP A 123 -9.01 8.93 2.58
N ILE A 124 -9.05 9.07 1.25
CA ILE A 124 -8.41 8.14 0.31
C ILE A 124 -7.10 8.75 -0.15
N ILE A 125 -6.03 8.02 0.12
CA ILE A 125 -4.65 8.45 -0.12
C ILE A 125 -3.89 7.46 -1.00
N ASN A 126 -2.83 7.94 -1.63
CA ASN A 126 -1.86 7.07 -2.28
C ASN A 126 -0.90 6.52 -1.22
N ALA A 127 -0.54 5.25 -1.36
CA ALA A 127 0.40 4.58 -0.47
C ALA A 127 1.27 3.60 -1.26
N ARG A 128 2.47 3.33 -0.79
CA ARG A 128 3.40 2.34 -1.39
C ARG A 128 3.74 1.27 -0.37
N ILE A 129 3.52 0.02 -0.70
CA ILE A 129 3.85 -1.12 0.17
C ILE A 129 5.37 -1.19 0.38
N THR A 130 5.82 -1.17 1.63
CA THR A 130 7.24 -1.17 1.97
C THR A 130 7.76 -2.52 2.47
N HIS A 131 6.97 -3.21 3.29
CA HIS A 131 7.28 -4.56 3.81
C HIS A 131 6.03 -5.23 4.38
N PHE A 132 6.15 -6.53 4.61
CA PHE A 132 5.08 -7.36 5.17
C PHE A 132 5.45 -7.87 6.55
N GLU A 133 4.43 -7.97 7.41
CA GLU A 133 4.41 -8.70 8.65
C GLU A 133 3.23 -9.70 8.62
N SER A 134 3.23 -10.69 9.49
CA SER A 134 2.16 -11.70 9.52
C SER A 134 0.77 -11.11 9.79
N PHE A 135 0.69 -9.98 10.48
CA PHE A 135 -0.55 -9.29 10.84
C PHE A 135 -0.99 -8.20 9.85
N GLY A 136 -0.14 -7.86 8.86
CA GLY A 136 -0.45 -6.81 7.89
C GLY A 136 0.73 -6.36 7.06
N ALA A 137 0.52 -5.30 6.27
CA ALA A 137 1.55 -4.63 5.49
C ALA A 137 1.80 -3.24 6.04
N PHE A 138 3.05 -2.80 5.95
CA PHE A 138 3.39 -1.40 6.14
C PHE A 138 3.47 -0.71 4.79
N ALA A 139 2.90 0.48 4.72
CA ALA A 139 2.89 1.30 3.53
C ALA A 139 3.44 2.70 3.84
N ASP A 140 4.25 3.23 2.94
CA ASP A 140 4.65 4.62 2.92
C ASP A 140 3.50 5.47 2.41
N ILE A 141 3.07 6.45 3.19
CA ILE A 141 1.97 7.36 2.86
C ILE A 141 2.44 8.77 2.54
N GLY A 142 3.75 9.01 2.58
CA GLY A 142 4.40 10.27 2.24
C GLY A 142 5.76 10.40 2.87
N CYS A 143 6.79 10.72 2.07
CA CYS A 143 8.18 10.95 2.49
C CYS A 143 8.78 9.86 3.39
N GLY A 144 8.37 8.60 3.19
CA GLY A 144 8.82 7.47 4.00
C GLY A 144 8.11 7.35 5.36
N THR A 145 6.97 8.02 5.55
CA THR A 145 6.15 7.87 6.76
C THR A 145 5.33 6.59 6.66
N ALA A 146 5.55 5.69 7.62
CA ALA A 146 4.92 4.37 7.61
C ALA A 146 3.52 4.39 8.24
N ALA A 147 2.57 3.75 7.57
CA ALA A 147 1.23 3.44 8.07
C ALA A 147 0.99 1.92 8.02
N LEU A 148 0.13 1.42 8.91
CA LEU A 148 -0.22 0.00 8.96
C LEU A 148 -1.49 -0.27 8.16
N LEU A 149 -1.44 -1.24 7.26
CA LEU A 149 -2.59 -1.86 6.61
C LEU A 149 -2.79 -3.26 7.20
N PRO A 150 -3.70 -3.45 8.17
CA PRO A 150 -3.97 -4.75 8.78
C PRO A 150 -4.46 -5.77 7.75
N ILE A 151 -4.10 -7.04 7.92
CA ILE A 151 -4.47 -8.11 7.00
C ILE A 151 -6.00 -8.24 6.82
N SER A 152 -6.79 -7.99 7.88
CA SER A 152 -8.26 -7.98 7.86
C SER A 152 -8.88 -6.83 7.06
N ASN A 153 -8.09 -5.80 6.76
CA ASN A 153 -8.52 -4.62 6.01
C ASN A 153 -8.05 -4.61 4.55
N MET A 154 -7.34 -5.66 4.10
CA MET A 154 -6.85 -5.75 2.73
C MET A 154 -7.92 -6.16 1.74
N SER A 155 -8.77 -7.12 2.12
CA SER A 155 -9.89 -7.64 1.33
C SER A 155 -10.91 -8.33 2.22
N VAL A 156 -12.12 -8.57 1.69
CA VAL A 156 -13.16 -9.34 2.37
C VAL A 156 -12.82 -10.83 2.38
N SER A 157 -12.30 -11.34 1.28
CA SER A 157 -11.80 -12.73 1.24
C SER A 157 -10.57 -12.85 2.14
N ARG A 158 -10.56 -13.87 2.98
CA ARG A 158 -9.47 -14.14 3.92
C ARG A 158 -8.20 -14.53 3.16
N ILE A 159 -7.09 -14.01 3.62
CA ILE A 159 -5.74 -14.35 3.17
C ILE A 159 -4.89 -14.73 4.37
N ASN A 160 -3.89 -15.58 4.18
CA ASN A 160 -3.01 -16.03 5.27
C ASN A 160 -1.78 -15.13 5.41
N HIS A 161 -1.39 -14.45 4.34
CA HIS A 161 -0.25 -13.54 4.33
C HIS A 161 -0.50 -12.37 3.38
N PRO A 162 -0.03 -11.14 3.70
CA PRO A 162 -0.20 -9.95 2.85
C PRO A 162 0.33 -10.09 1.42
N SER A 163 1.39 -10.90 1.22
CA SER A 163 1.96 -11.17 -0.11
C SER A 163 1.01 -11.88 -1.07
N GLU A 164 -0.06 -12.48 -0.55
CA GLU A 164 -1.14 -13.03 -1.38
C GLU A 164 -1.97 -11.93 -2.06
N ARG A 165 -1.87 -10.69 -1.58
CA ARG A 165 -2.62 -9.54 -2.10
C ARG A 165 -1.73 -8.51 -2.77
N PHE A 166 -0.59 -8.16 -2.17
CA PHE A 166 0.30 -7.10 -2.60
C PHE A 166 1.72 -7.58 -2.87
N SER A 167 2.49 -6.71 -3.52
CA SER A 167 3.95 -6.85 -3.68
C SER A 167 4.65 -5.69 -2.98
N VAL A 168 5.87 -5.93 -2.48
CA VAL A 168 6.71 -4.83 -1.97
C VAL A 168 7.06 -3.88 -3.12
N GLY A 169 6.89 -2.58 -2.88
CA GLY A 169 7.07 -1.53 -3.89
C GLY A 169 5.82 -1.24 -4.72
N GLU A 170 4.71 -1.94 -4.50
CA GLU A 170 3.44 -1.70 -5.20
C GLU A 170 2.77 -0.42 -4.72
N ASP A 171 2.35 0.41 -5.68
CA ASP A 171 1.56 1.61 -5.42
C ASP A 171 0.08 1.23 -5.34
N ILE A 172 -0.56 1.63 -4.26
CA ILE A 172 -1.97 1.37 -3.98
C ILE A 172 -2.70 2.65 -3.58
N LYS A 173 -4.02 2.65 -3.70
CA LYS A 173 -4.88 3.56 -2.95
C LYS A 173 -5.30 2.88 -1.65
N ALA A 174 -5.37 3.66 -0.58
CA ALA A 174 -5.85 3.18 0.71
C ALA A 174 -6.72 4.23 1.40
N ILE A 175 -7.59 3.80 2.28
CA ILE A 175 -8.45 4.65 3.10
C ILE A 175 -7.80 4.78 4.47
N VAL A 176 -7.74 5.97 5.01
CA VAL A 176 -7.37 6.19 6.42
C VAL A 176 -8.49 5.64 7.28
N SER A 177 -8.23 4.58 8.03
CA SER A 177 -9.25 3.96 8.89
C SER A 177 -9.23 4.52 10.31
N SER A 178 -8.08 4.89 10.84
CA SER A 178 -7.94 5.59 12.12
C SER A 178 -6.63 6.37 12.19
N THR A 179 -6.62 7.39 13.07
CA THR A 179 -5.47 8.28 13.33
C THR A 179 -5.22 8.38 14.83
N GLU A 180 -4.99 7.26 15.50
CA GLU A 180 -4.86 7.20 16.96
C GLU A 180 -3.39 7.25 17.42
N ASN A 181 -3.10 8.04 18.45
CA ASN A 181 -1.77 8.14 19.07
C ASN A 181 -0.62 8.42 18.08
N GLY A 182 -0.89 9.22 17.05
CA GLY A 182 0.07 9.53 15.98
C GLY A 182 0.37 8.36 15.03
N ARG A 183 -0.39 7.26 15.14
CA ARG A 183 -0.30 6.11 14.23
C ARG A 183 -1.47 6.12 13.27
N ILE A 184 -1.18 5.90 12.00
CA ILE A 184 -2.20 5.80 10.95
C ILE A 184 -2.41 4.34 10.61
N CYS A 185 -3.68 3.92 10.71
CA CYS A 185 -4.13 2.65 10.18
C CYS A 185 -4.88 2.87 8.86
N LEU A 186 -4.72 1.91 7.96
CA LEU A 186 -5.29 1.94 6.62
C LEU A 186 -6.32 0.84 6.42
N SER A 187 -7.22 1.05 5.47
CA SER A 187 -8.08 0.03 4.89
C SER A 187 -8.04 0.09 3.37
N HIS A 188 -8.26 -1.05 2.73
CA HIS A 188 -8.22 -1.16 1.27
C HIS A 188 -9.48 -1.85 0.73
N LYS A 189 -10.08 -2.75 1.51
CA LYS A 189 -11.20 -3.60 1.09
C LYS A 189 -12.42 -2.83 0.59
N GLU A 190 -12.68 -1.64 1.13
CA GLU A 190 -13.83 -0.83 0.75
C GLU A 190 -13.67 -0.24 -0.67
N LEU A 191 -12.43 -0.07 -1.15
CA LEU A 191 -12.14 0.37 -2.51
C LEU A 191 -12.40 -0.73 -3.55
N LEU A 192 -12.45 -2.00 -3.12
CA LEU A 192 -12.61 -3.17 -3.98
C LEU A 192 -14.09 -3.50 -4.28
N GLY A 193 -15.00 -2.63 -3.88
CA GLY A 193 -16.42 -2.73 -4.19
C GLY A 193 -17.24 -3.59 -3.23
N THR A 194 -18.55 -3.43 -3.32
CA THR A 194 -19.57 -4.15 -2.58
C THR A 194 -19.66 -5.60 -3.02
N TRP A 195 -20.41 -6.43 -2.28
CA TRP A 195 -20.70 -7.80 -2.67
C TRP A 195 -21.39 -7.84 -4.05
N GLU A 196 -22.37 -6.96 -4.25
CA GLU A 196 -23.19 -6.92 -5.46
C GLU A 196 -22.37 -6.48 -6.68
N GLU A 197 -21.55 -5.43 -6.55
CA GLU A 197 -20.64 -4.97 -7.62
C GLU A 197 -19.66 -6.06 -8.05
N ASN A 198 -19.17 -6.87 -7.11
CA ASN A 198 -18.29 -7.99 -7.42
C ASN A 198 -19.07 -9.18 -8.02
N ALA A 199 -20.26 -9.49 -7.49
CA ALA A 199 -21.07 -10.60 -7.96
C ALA A 199 -21.65 -10.35 -9.36
N SER A 200 -21.96 -9.09 -9.71
CA SER A 200 -22.48 -8.71 -11.03
C SER A 200 -21.52 -8.98 -12.21
N ARG A 201 -20.26 -9.28 -11.92
CA ARG A 201 -19.27 -9.68 -12.94
C ARG A 201 -19.41 -11.13 -13.39
N PHE A 202 -20.26 -11.89 -12.72
CA PHE A 202 -20.41 -13.33 -12.92
C PHE A 202 -21.86 -13.70 -13.19
N GLU A 203 -22.04 -14.74 -13.99
CA GLU A 203 -23.34 -15.27 -14.37
C GLU A 203 -23.48 -16.73 -13.92
N ILE A 204 -24.71 -17.14 -13.60
CA ILE A 204 -25.04 -18.55 -13.33
C ILE A 204 -24.80 -19.34 -14.61
N GLY A 205 -24.12 -20.49 -14.49
CA GLY A 205 -23.73 -21.31 -15.64
C GLY A 205 -22.34 -20.99 -16.20
N GLN A 206 -21.71 -19.91 -15.78
CA GLN A 206 -20.36 -19.53 -16.19
C GLN A 206 -19.30 -20.41 -15.51
N THR A 207 -18.21 -20.70 -16.23
CA THR A 207 -17.00 -21.33 -15.68
C THR A 207 -15.91 -20.28 -15.60
N VAL A 208 -15.33 -20.10 -14.40
CA VAL A 208 -14.32 -19.10 -14.11
C VAL A 208 -13.18 -19.66 -13.27
N THR A 209 -12.07 -18.95 -13.21
CA THR A 209 -10.94 -19.31 -12.34
C THR A 209 -11.09 -18.66 -10.96
N GLY A 210 -10.64 -19.37 -9.92
CA GLY A 210 -10.56 -18.84 -8.56
C GLY A 210 -9.40 -19.46 -7.79
N VAL A 211 -9.19 -19.00 -6.56
CA VAL A 211 -8.14 -19.50 -5.66
C VAL A 211 -8.75 -20.04 -4.40
N ILE A 212 -8.37 -21.28 -4.00
CA ILE A 212 -8.85 -21.88 -2.75
C ILE A 212 -8.21 -21.15 -1.57
N ARG A 213 -9.02 -20.51 -0.74
CA ARG A 213 -8.57 -19.76 0.45
C ARG A 213 -8.69 -20.53 1.75
N SER A 214 -9.70 -21.37 1.87
CA SER A 214 -9.82 -22.30 3.00
C SER A 214 -10.59 -23.56 2.61
N ILE A 215 -10.35 -24.63 3.34
CA ILE A 215 -11.05 -25.91 3.19
C ILE A 215 -11.63 -26.28 4.56
N GLU A 216 -12.95 -26.37 4.63
CA GLU A 216 -13.71 -26.72 5.81
C GLU A 216 -14.36 -28.11 5.60
N SER A 217 -14.87 -28.72 6.67
CA SER A 217 -15.52 -30.03 6.58
C SER A 217 -16.75 -30.06 5.64
N TYR A 218 -17.35 -28.90 5.40
CA TYR A 218 -18.58 -28.75 4.59
C TYR A 218 -18.33 -28.16 3.19
N GLY A 219 -17.09 -27.83 2.83
CA GLY A 219 -16.75 -27.30 1.51
C GLY A 219 -15.46 -26.48 1.46
N ALA A 220 -15.08 -26.07 0.26
CA ALA A 220 -13.93 -25.22 0.01
C ALA A 220 -14.37 -23.80 -0.34
N PHE A 221 -13.79 -22.79 0.32
CA PHE A 221 -13.97 -21.40 -0.05
C PHE A 221 -13.03 -21.03 -1.18
N VAL A 222 -13.60 -20.63 -2.31
CA VAL A 222 -12.90 -20.24 -3.51
C VAL A 222 -13.11 -18.75 -3.73
N GLU A 223 -12.01 -18.00 -3.72
CA GLU A 223 -12.00 -16.58 -4.04
C GLU A 223 -12.11 -16.38 -5.56
N LEU A 224 -13.12 -15.63 -5.98
CA LEU A 224 -13.34 -15.22 -7.37
C LEU A 224 -12.75 -13.83 -7.62
N THR A 225 -12.93 -12.93 -6.65
CA THR A 225 -12.28 -11.61 -6.58
C THR A 225 -11.84 -11.36 -5.13
N PRO A 226 -10.98 -10.37 -4.88
CA PRO A 226 -10.57 -10.03 -3.51
C PRO A 226 -11.75 -9.79 -2.55
N ASN A 227 -12.88 -9.30 -3.05
CA ASN A 227 -14.07 -9.05 -2.25
C ASN A 227 -15.21 -10.04 -2.50
N LEU A 228 -14.98 -11.11 -3.25
CA LEU A 228 -16.02 -12.13 -3.48
C LEU A 228 -15.44 -13.54 -3.40
N ALA A 229 -15.96 -14.34 -2.50
CA ALA A 229 -15.68 -15.77 -2.43
C ALA A 229 -16.98 -16.58 -2.53
N GLY A 230 -16.89 -17.72 -3.18
CA GLY A 230 -17.95 -18.72 -3.23
C GLY A 230 -17.60 -19.99 -2.45
N LEU A 231 -18.60 -20.82 -2.18
CA LEU A 231 -18.45 -22.11 -1.53
C LEU A 231 -18.65 -23.22 -2.54
N ALA A 232 -17.64 -24.06 -2.68
CA ALA A 232 -17.64 -25.26 -3.51
C ALA A 232 -17.74 -26.53 -2.66
N GLU A 233 -18.33 -27.59 -3.21
CA GLU A 233 -18.29 -28.92 -2.62
C GLU A 233 -16.83 -29.45 -2.61
N LEU A 234 -16.50 -30.28 -1.61
CA LEU A 234 -15.16 -30.86 -1.51
C LEU A 234 -14.87 -31.79 -2.70
N LYS A 235 -13.67 -31.67 -3.23
CA LYS A 235 -13.13 -32.56 -4.26
C LYS A 235 -11.79 -33.11 -3.76
N SER A 236 -11.49 -34.36 -4.08
CA SER A 236 -10.19 -34.95 -3.71
C SER A 236 -9.03 -34.25 -4.41
N GLY A 237 -7.90 -34.12 -3.72
CA GLY A 237 -6.66 -33.57 -4.27
C GLY A 237 -6.54 -32.04 -4.26
N ILE A 238 -7.53 -31.32 -3.71
CA ILE A 238 -7.45 -29.86 -3.57
C ILE A 238 -6.68 -29.45 -2.32
N ARG A 239 -5.98 -28.32 -2.40
CA ARG A 239 -5.22 -27.68 -1.29
C ARG A 239 -5.43 -26.19 -1.27
N VAL A 240 -5.29 -25.58 -0.10
CA VAL A 240 -5.30 -24.12 0.06
C VAL A 240 -4.18 -23.52 -0.80
N GLY A 241 -4.48 -22.43 -1.51
CA GLY A 241 -3.58 -21.75 -2.42
C GLY A 241 -3.63 -22.25 -3.87
N MET A 242 -4.24 -23.40 -4.17
CA MET A 242 -4.40 -23.86 -5.54
C MET A 242 -5.35 -22.98 -6.34
N GLN A 243 -5.03 -22.79 -7.61
CA GLN A 243 -6.00 -22.27 -8.58
C GLN A 243 -6.95 -23.39 -9.01
N VAL A 244 -8.21 -23.02 -9.18
CA VAL A 244 -9.27 -23.93 -9.62
C VAL A 244 -10.12 -23.31 -10.71
N SER A 245 -10.57 -24.14 -11.62
CA SER A 245 -11.67 -23.81 -12.52
C SER A 245 -12.97 -24.20 -11.86
N VAL A 246 -13.89 -23.25 -11.69
CA VAL A 246 -15.16 -23.45 -10.99
C VAL A 246 -16.34 -23.07 -11.88
N TYR A 247 -17.37 -23.90 -11.84
CA TYR A 247 -18.67 -23.61 -12.42
C TYR A 247 -19.56 -22.90 -11.41
N ILE A 248 -20.18 -21.81 -11.80
CA ILE A 248 -21.10 -21.04 -10.95
C ILE A 248 -22.49 -21.67 -11.01
N LYS A 249 -22.83 -22.40 -9.96
CA LYS A 249 -24.13 -23.11 -9.84
C LYS A 249 -25.27 -22.17 -9.49
N ASN A 250 -25.01 -21.20 -8.59
CA ASN A 250 -26.02 -20.24 -8.14
C ASN A 250 -25.38 -19.02 -7.48
N ILE A 251 -26.03 -17.86 -7.59
CA ILE A 251 -25.70 -16.60 -6.91
C ILE A 251 -26.93 -16.20 -6.10
N ILE A 252 -26.78 -16.02 -4.78
CA ILE A 252 -27.87 -15.79 -3.82
C ILE A 252 -27.60 -14.50 -3.06
N PRO A 253 -28.04 -13.33 -3.55
CA PRO A 253 -27.75 -12.02 -2.95
C PRO A 253 -28.28 -11.89 -1.50
N GLU A 254 -29.48 -12.41 -1.20
CA GLU A 254 -30.12 -12.32 0.11
C GLU A 254 -29.30 -12.99 1.23
N LYS A 255 -28.36 -13.86 0.85
CA LYS A 255 -27.48 -14.60 1.77
C LYS A 255 -25.99 -14.30 1.54
N MET A 256 -25.67 -13.41 0.59
CA MET A 256 -24.30 -13.14 0.11
C MET A 256 -23.53 -14.44 -0.19
N LYS A 257 -24.17 -15.38 -0.92
CA LYS A 257 -23.58 -16.69 -1.22
C LYS A 257 -23.46 -16.92 -2.70
N VAL A 258 -22.30 -17.40 -3.13
CA VAL A 258 -22.05 -17.97 -4.45
C VAL A 258 -21.78 -19.45 -4.29
N LYS A 259 -22.61 -20.31 -4.93
CA LYS A 259 -22.41 -21.77 -4.94
C LYS A 259 -21.60 -22.17 -6.16
N LEU A 260 -20.55 -22.93 -5.92
CA LEU A 260 -19.57 -23.32 -6.92
C LEU A 260 -19.45 -24.84 -7.02
N ILE A 261 -19.01 -25.31 -8.19
CA ILE A 261 -18.56 -26.70 -8.41
C ILE A 261 -17.14 -26.63 -8.97
N ILE A 262 -16.19 -27.32 -8.32
CA ILE A 262 -14.82 -27.40 -8.80
C ILE A 262 -14.77 -28.36 -9.99
N ILE A 263 -14.42 -27.85 -11.17
CA ILE A 263 -14.26 -28.63 -12.39
C ILE A 263 -12.86 -29.23 -12.41
N ASP A 264 -11.83 -28.38 -12.25
CA ASP A 264 -10.43 -28.77 -12.31
C ASP A 264 -9.58 -27.96 -11.33
N SER A 265 -8.39 -28.46 -11.01
CA SER A 265 -7.45 -27.80 -10.10
C SER A 265 -6.03 -27.87 -10.67
N PHE A 266 -5.29 -26.78 -10.55
CA PHE A 266 -3.92 -26.68 -11.07
C PHE A 266 -3.04 -25.89 -10.11
N GLU A 267 -1.76 -26.26 -10.09
CA GLU A 267 -0.75 -25.50 -9.35
C GLU A 267 -0.41 -24.24 -10.17
N SER A 268 -0.41 -23.10 -9.52
CA SER A 268 -0.02 -21.83 -10.13
C SER A 268 1.12 -21.22 -9.33
N GLU A 269 2.10 -20.68 -10.04
CA GLU A 269 3.19 -19.90 -9.42
C GLU A 269 2.70 -18.56 -8.85
N THR A 270 1.55 -18.06 -9.28
CA THR A 270 0.96 -16.80 -8.83
C THR A 270 -0.40 -17.01 -8.18
N ASN A 271 -0.44 -16.95 -6.85
CA ASN A 271 -1.68 -17.05 -6.07
C ASN A 271 -2.45 -15.71 -5.99
N LYS A 272 -2.12 -14.72 -6.83
CA LYS A 272 -2.80 -13.43 -6.85
C LYS A 272 -4.04 -13.52 -7.73
N PRO A 273 -5.21 -13.11 -7.23
CA PRO A 273 -6.39 -12.95 -8.06
C PRO A 273 -6.16 -11.83 -9.08
N GLN A 274 -6.93 -11.83 -10.16
CA GLN A 274 -6.90 -10.73 -11.12
C GLN A 274 -7.17 -9.40 -10.40
N ASN A 275 -6.30 -8.41 -10.62
CA ASN A 275 -6.53 -7.06 -10.14
C ASN A 275 -7.77 -6.50 -10.85
N THR A 276 -8.85 -6.36 -10.11
CA THR A 276 -10.15 -5.92 -10.64
C THR A 276 -10.27 -4.39 -10.73
N GLY A 277 -9.22 -3.67 -10.34
CA GLY A 277 -9.26 -2.21 -10.19
C GLY A 277 -10.08 -1.75 -8.99
N TYR A 278 -10.19 -0.44 -8.84
CA TYR A 278 -10.99 0.18 -7.79
C TYR A 278 -12.39 0.54 -8.30
N PHE A 279 -13.41 0.22 -7.52
CA PHE A 279 -14.79 0.64 -7.82
C PHE A 279 -15.06 2.08 -7.37
N PHE A 280 -14.35 2.53 -6.36
CA PHE A 280 -14.50 3.87 -5.83
C PHE A 280 -13.41 4.81 -6.35
N THR A 281 -13.82 5.96 -6.93
CA THR A 281 -12.91 6.94 -7.55
C THR A 281 -12.86 8.29 -6.82
N GLY A 282 -13.62 8.46 -5.74
CA GLY A 282 -13.65 9.68 -4.91
C GLY A 282 -12.38 9.86 -4.08
N THR A 283 -12.32 10.98 -3.36
CA THR A 283 -11.19 11.32 -2.46
C THR A 283 -11.50 11.04 -1.00
N LYS A 284 -12.77 10.77 -0.66
CA LYS A 284 -13.21 10.50 0.71
C LYS A 284 -14.43 9.59 0.72
N ILE A 285 -14.50 8.70 1.71
CA ILE A 285 -15.63 7.83 1.98
C ILE A 285 -15.97 7.86 3.47
N ASN A 286 -17.20 8.17 3.82
CA ASN A 286 -17.63 8.24 5.23
C ASN A 286 -18.28 6.94 5.70
N ARG A 287 -18.96 6.23 4.79
CA ARG A 287 -19.62 4.95 5.06
C ARG A 287 -19.52 4.07 3.83
N PHE A 288 -19.26 2.80 4.05
CA PHE A 288 -19.25 1.77 3.03
C PHE A 288 -20.11 0.60 3.50
N THR A 289 -21.14 0.26 2.74
CA THR A 289 -21.99 -0.91 3.01
C THR A 289 -21.63 -1.99 2.01
N TYR A 290 -21.09 -3.10 2.51
CA TYR A 290 -20.66 -4.22 1.68
C TYR A 290 -21.82 -5.12 1.26
N SER A 291 -22.80 -5.34 2.17
CA SER A 291 -23.93 -6.22 1.95
C SER A 291 -24.98 -5.62 1.01
N PRO A 292 -25.62 -6.44 0.13
CA PRO A 292 -26.78 -6.02 -0.66
C PRO A 292 -27.94 -5.57 0.23
N GLU A 293 -28.79 -4.69 -0.27
CA GLU A 293 -29.99 -4.21 0.44
C GLU A 293 -30.97 -5.34 0.80
N CYS A 294 -31.06 -6.36 -0.07
CA CYS A 294 -31.91 -7.53 0.18
C CYS A 294 -31.38 -8.50 1.24
N CYS A 295 -30.15 -8.30 1.73
CA CYS A 295 -29.55 -9.16 2.73
C CYS A 295 -29.96 -8.75 4.14
N SER A 296 -30.44 -9.70 4.96
CA SER A 296 -30.81 -9.44 6.36
C SER A 296 -29.61 -9.08 7.25
N ARG A 297 -28.39 -9.46 6.85
CA ARG A 297 -27.16 -9.15 7.55
C ARG A 297 -26.50 -7.93 6.95
N VAL A 298 -26.49 -6.83 7.68
CA VAL A 298 -25.76 -5.61 7.29
C VAL A 298 -24.28 -5.75 7.68
N ILE A 299 -23.39 -5.57 6.70
CA ILE A 299 -21.93 -5.47 6.88
C ILE A 299 -21.52 -4.11 6.37
N GLU A 300 -21.08 -3.26 7.27
CA GLU A 300 -20.68 -1.89 6.93
C GLU A 300 -19.41 -1.46 7.67
N THR A 301 -18.70 -0.52 7.09
CA THR A 301 -17.60 0.22 7.70
C THR A 301 -18.00 1.70 7.77
N VAL A 302 -17.88 2.31 8.95
CA VAL A 302 -18.11 3.74 9.16
C VAL A 302 -16.77 4.34 9.56
N PHE A 303 -16.35 5.39 8.85
CA PHE A 303 -15.13 6.14 9.11
C PHE A 303 -15.49 7.42 9.89
N ILE A 304 -15.13 7.46 11.17
CA ILE A 304 -15.47 8.55 12.12
C ILE A 304 -14.19 9.12 12.73
#